data_15e47fb94c0bfe028f50068f53b283ec
#
_entry.id   15e47fb94c0bfe028f50068f53b283ec
#
_cell.length_a   1.000
_cell.length_b   1.000
_cell.length_c   1.000
_cell.angle_alpha   90.00
_cell.angle_beta   90.00
_cell.angle_gamma   90.00
#
_symmetry.space_group_name_H-M   'P 1'
#
loop_
_entity.id
_entity.type
_entity.pdbx_description
1 polymer ?
#
loop_
_entity_poly.entity_id
_entity_poly.type
_entity_poly.pdbx_seq_one_letter_code
_entity_poly.pdbx_strand_id
1 'polypeptide(L)'
;MKIKKRLDVLLTERKLAENRTKAQAIIMSGIVYVDGQKADKPGVSYEETVDIEVRGAACPYVSRGGLKLEKALRDFGVKPEGYVCSDSGASTGGFTDCLLQQGAKKVFAIDVGYGQLDWKIRSDPRVVVMEKTNIRYVTPEQLGEPLDLSVVDVSFISLKIVLPAIQKLLKPTGQVLCLIKPQFEAGRDKVGKKGVVREKSTHKEVLDDFVALADSLGFKIPGLTFSPVKGPEGNIEFLGHLSLDEVVGIRPDTALVVEQAHTALDKGADL
;
A
#
# COMPACT_ATOMS: atom_id res chain seq x y z
N MET A 1 34.45 -23.41 13.22
CA MET A 1 33.09 -22.85 13.41
C MET A 1 32.79 -21.99 12.20
N LYS A 2 31.67 -22.23 11.51
CA LYS A 2 31.24 -21.33 10.42
C LYS A 2 30.72 -20.03 11.01
N ILE A 3 31.29 -18.92 10.60
CA ILE A 3 30.89 -17.60 11.07
C ILE A 3 29.55 -17.24 10.43
N LYS A 4 28.56 -16.88 11.25
CA LYS A 4 27.26 -16.41 10.79
C LYS A 4 27.14 -14.91 11.01
N LYS A 5 26.66 -14.19 10.00
CA LYS A 5 26.39 -12.76 10.05
C LYS A 5 24.96 -12.45 9.62
N ARG A 6 24.43 -11.37 10.12
CA ARG A 6 23.11 -10.88 9.71
C ARG A 6 23.13 -10.51 8.23
N LEU A 7 22.01 -10.71 7.55
CA LEU A 7 21.88 -10.44 6.12
C LEU A 7 22.14 -8.96 5.79
N ASP A 8 21.64 -8.02 6.61
CA ASP A 8 21.89 -6.58 6.43
C ASP A 8 23.39 -6.21 6.53
N VAL A 9 24.13 -6.91 7.35
CA VAL A 9 25.58 -6.75 7.48
C VAL A 9 26.30 -7.34 6.27
N LEU A 10 25.91 -8.56 5.84
CA LEU A 10 26.52 -9.22 4.69
C LEU A 10 26.36 -8.41 3.39
N LEU A 11 25.18 -7.82 3.16
CA LEU A 11 24.96 -6.97 1.99
C LEU A 11 25.89 -5.75 2.00
N THR A 12 26.09 -5.13 3.17
CA THR A 12 26.95 -3.95 3.30
C THR A 12 28.43 -4.32 3.12
N GLU A 13 28.89 -5.39 3.74
CA GLU A 13 30.28 -5.86 3.61
C GLU A 13 30.63 -6.28 2.18
N ARG A 14 29.67 -6.88 1.46
CA ARG A 14 29.83 -7.28 0.06
C ARG A 14 29.60 -6.15 -0.95
N LYS A 15 29.38 -4.91 -0.47
CA LYS A 15 29.10 -3.72 -1.30
C LYS A 15 27.86 -3.87 -2.20
N LEU A 16 26.91 -4.73 -1.81
CA LEU A 16 25.60 -4.87 -2.44
C LEU A 16 24.62 -3.78 -1.97
N ALA A 17 24.98 -3.06 -0.90
CA ALA A 17 24.30 -1.88 -0.41
C ALA A 17 25.34 -0.88 0.14
N GLU A 18 25.04 0.42 0.01
CA GLU A 18 25.95 1.50 0.47
C GLU A 18 26.13 1.52 1.99
N ASN A 19 25.07 1.23 2.71
CA ASN A 19 25.06 1.21 4.16
C ASN A 19 23.97 0.24 4.67
N ARG A 20 23.97 0.00 5.98
CA ARG A 20 23.08 -0.96 6.62
C ARG A 20 21.59 -0.59 6.48
N THR A 21 21.25 0.69 6.50
CA THR A 21 19.87 1.16 6.30
C THR A 21 19.37 0.84 4.89
N LYS A 22 20.20 1.12 3.87
CA LYS A 22 19.89 0.73 2.48
C LYS A 22 19.85 -0.79 2.31
N ALA A 23 20.73 -1.55 2.96
CA ALA A 23 20.68 -3.00 2.96
C ALA A 23 19.34 -3.52 3.50
N GLN A 24 18.86 -2.99 4.61
CA GLN A 24 17.56 -3.35 5.18
C GLN A 24 16.40 -3.02 4.22
N ALA A 25 16.42 -1.85 3.59
CA ALA A 25 15.41 -1.46 2.61
C ALA A 25 15.39 -2.42 1.41
N ILE A 26 16.55 -2.78 0.84
CA ILE A 26 16.70 -3.71 -0.27
C ILE A 26 16.18 -5.12 0.13
N ILE A 27 16.50 -5.60 1.32
CA ILE A 27 16.01 -6.89 1.82
C ILE A 27 14.49 -6.85 1.99
N MET A 28 13.96 -5.83 2.65
CA MET A 28 12.52 -5.68 2.87
C MET A 28 11.73 -5.43 1.57
N SER A 29 12.39 -4.93 0.51
CA SER A 29 11.76 -4.85 -0.82
C SER A 29 11.59 -6.21 -1.49
N GLY A 30 12.18 -7.27 -0.92
CA GLY A 30 11.99 -8.65 -1.37
C GLY A 30 12.74 -9.00 -2.65
N ILE A 31 13.78 -8.24 -3.02
CA ILE A 31 14.63 -8.48 -4.19
C ILE A 31 15.93 -9.20 -3.85
N VAL A 32 16.16 -9.55 -2.58
CA VAL A 32 17.34 -10.29 -2.12
C VAL A 32 17.04 -11.79 -2.09
N TYR A 33 17.94 -12.56 -2.65
CA TYR A 33 17.92 -14.02 -2.66
C TYR A 33 19.19 -14.55 -2.00
N VAL A 34 19.06 -15.55 -1.15
CA VAL A 34 20.17 -16.25 -0.52
C VAL A 34 20.09 -17.72 -0.92
N ASP A 35 21.13 -18.22 -1.57
CA ASP A 35 21.17 -19.56 -2.14
C ASP A 35 19.91 -19.86 -3.00
N GLY A 36 19.50 -18.87 -3.79
CA GLY A 36 18.34 -18.94 -4.69
C GLY A 36 16.96 -18.80 -3.98
N GLN A 37 16.91 -18.69 -2.65
CA GLN A 37 15.69 -18.50 -1.89
C GLN A 37 15.50 -17.04 -1.50
N LYS A 38 14.28 -16.51 -1.66
CA LYS A 38 13.93 -15.14 -1.30
C LYS A 38 14.15 -14.90 0.20
N ALA A 39 14.85 -13.81 0.53
CA ALA A 39 15.14 -13.40 1.89
C ALA A 39 14.64 -11.97 2.13
N ASP A 40 13.62 -11.82 2.97
CA ASP A 40 12.93 -10.54 3.23
C ASP A 40 13.10 -10.02 4.65
N LYS A 41 13.88 -10.73 5.50
CA LYS A 41 14.13 -10.37 6.90
C LYS A 41 15.58 -9.98 7.13
N PRO A 42 15.87 -8.68 7.32
CA PRO A 42 17.24 -8.16 7.46
C PRO A 42 18.04 -8.76 8.63
N GLY A 43 17.33 -9.17 9.68
CA GLY A 43 17.94 -9.67 10.91
C GLY A 43 18.33 -11.14 10.90
N VAL A 44 17.93 -11.91 9.88
CA VAL A 44 18.28 -13.32 9.77
C VAL A 44 19.77 -13.46 9.52
N SER A 45 20.41 -14.43 10.20
CA SER A 45 21.83 -14.69 10.09
C SER A 45 22.13 -15.86 9.17
N TYR A 46 23.04 -15.65 8.22
CA TYR A 46 23.50 -16.63 7.25
C TYR A 46 25.02 -16.87 7.42
N GLU A 47 25.52 -17.98 6.87
CA GLU A 47 26.96 -18.22 6.78
C GLU A 47 27.60 -17.16 5.87
N GLU A 48 28.84 -16.74 6.16
CA GLU A 48 29.53 -15.75 5.33
C GLU A 48 29.76 -16.20 3.88
N THR A 49 29.64 -17.49 3.61
CA THR A 49 29.91 -18.09 2.29
C THR A 49 28.66 -18.27 1.43
N VAL A 50 27.46 -17.95 1.93
CA VAL A 50 26.23 -18.11 1.14
C VAL A 50 26.25 -17.25 -0.12
N ASP A 51 25.61 -17.72 -1.16
CA ASP A 51 25.39 -16.89 -2.36
C ASP A 51 24.30 -15.85 -2.07
N ILE A 52 24.59 -14.58 -2.37
CA ILE A 52 23.62 -13.48 -2.20
C ILE A 52 23.47 -12.79 -3.55
N GLU A 53 22.26 -12.84 -4.07
CA GLU A 53 21.87 -12.19 -5.30
C GLU A 53 20.82 -11.09 -5.01
N VAL A 54 21.01 -9.92 -5.63
CA VAL A 54 20.00 -8.83 -5.62
C VAL A 54 19.39 -8.79 -7.01
N ARG A 55 18.11 -9.16 -7.12
CA ARG A 55 17.39 -9.25 -8.39
C ARG A 55 16.49 -8.02 -8.58
N GLY A 56 16.68 -7.30 -9.68
CA GLY A 56 15.88 -6.13 -10.03
C GLY A 56 16.41 -4.82 -9.46
N ALA A 57 15.70 -3.73 -9.73
CA ALA A 57 16.02 -2.40 -9.20
C ALA A 57 15.55 -2.26 -7.75
N ALA A 58 16.28 -1.48 -6.96
CA ALA A 58 15.82 -1.08 -5.63
C ALA A 58 14.46 -0.38 -5.73
N CYS A 59 13.56 -0.65 -4.77
CA CYS A 59 12.28 0.06 -4.70
C CYS A 59 12.53 1.58 -4.65
N PRO A 60 11.92 2.39 -5.55
CA PRO A 60 12.14 3.82 -5.57
C PRO A 60 11.53 4.55 -4.36
N TYR A 61 10.74 3.85 -3.57
CA TYR A 61 10.04 4.34 -2.39
C TYR A 61 10.61 3.74 -1.10
N VAL A 62 10.34 4.38 0.04
CA VAL A 62 10.77 3.90 1.36
C VAL A 62 10.20 2.51 1.71
N SER A 63 9.14 2.07 1.02
CA SER A 63 8.61 0.71 1.11
C SER A 63 7.89 0.28 -0.17
N ARG A 64 7.66 -1.04 -0.34
CA ARG A 64 6.89 -1.62 -1.47
C ARG A 64 5.45 -1.09 -1.59
N GLY A 65 4.92 -0.51 -0.51
CA GLY A 65 3.63 0.18 -0.55
C GLY A 65 3.56 1.22 -1.66
N GLY A 66 4.64 1.99 -1.87
CA GLY A 66 4.71 3.01 -2.92
C GLY A 66 4.42 2.47 -4.33
N LEU A 67 4.84 1.23 -4.65
CA LEU A 67 4.55 0.59 -5.94
C LEU A 67 3.06 0.34 -6.16
N LYS A 68 2.30 0.08 -5.08
CA LYS A 68 0.85 -0.10 -5.16
C LYS A 68 0.17 1.21 -5.54
N LEU A 69 0.55 2.30 -4.87
CA LEU A 69 0.01 3.62 -5.17
C LEU A 69 0.44 4.12 -6.55
N GLU A 70 1.70 3.92 -6.92
CA GLU A 70 2.20 4.28 -8.26
C GLU A 70 1.35 3.63 -9.37
N LYS A 71 1.04 2.32 -9.22
CA LYS A 71 0.15 1.64 -10.16
C LYS A 71 -1.24 2.27 -10.17
N ALA A 72 -1.81 2.56 -9.00
CA ALA A 72 -3.14 3.18 -8.91
C ALA A 72 -3.16 4.57 -9.60
N LEU A 73 -2.18 5.41 -9.32
CA LEU A 73 -2.08 6.74 -9.95
C LEU A 73 -1.97 6.65 -11.47
N ARG A 74 -1.12 5.74 -11.97
CA ARG A 74 -0.92 5.53 -13.40
C ARG A 74 -2.17 4.97 -14.07
N ASP A 75 -2.73 3.88 -13.54
CA ASP A 75 -3.82 3.14 -14.18
C ASP A 75 -5.13 3.96 -14.15
N PHE A 76 -5.32 4.80 -13.14
CA PHE A 76 -6.50 5.67 -13.02
C PHE A 76 -6.28 7.09 -13.53
N GLY A 77 -5.08 7.44 -13.97
CA GLY A 77 -4.76 8.77 -14.49
C GLY A 77 -4.81 9.89 -13.46
N VAL A 78 -4.70 9.56 -12.16
CA VAL A 78 -4.72 10.55 -11.07
C VAL A 78 -3.34 11.20 -10.94
N LYS A 79 -3.31 12.54 -10.95
CA LYS A 79 -2.09 13.34 -10.82
C LYS A 79 -2.16 14.19 -9.55
N PRO A 80 -1.45 13.81 -8.49
CA PRO A 80 -1.54 14.49 -7.19
C PRO A 80 -0.70 15.79 -7.12
N GLU A 81 -0.15 16.28 -8.24
CA GLU A 81 0.62 17.51 -8.28
C GLU A 81 -0.19 18.68 -7.71
N GLY A 82 0.38 19.38 -6.72
CA GLY A 82 -0.26 20.48 -6.04
C GLY A 82 -1.38 20.13 -5.07
N TYR A 83 -1.74 18.84 -4.91
CA TYR A 83 -2.85 18.39 -4.07
C TYR A 83 -2.48 18.39 -2.58
N VAL A 84 -3.50 18.63 -1.77
CA VAL A 84 -3.51 18.36 -0.34
C VAL A 84 -4.05 16.94 -0.15
N CYS A 85 -3.20 16.06 0.37
CA CYS A 85 -3.48 14.63 0.46
C CYS A 85 -3.51 14.14 1.90
N SER A 86 -4.19 13.01 2.16
CA SER A 86 -3.98 12.20 3.36
C SER A 86 -3.51 10.79 2.98
N ASP A 87 -2.64 10.21 3.79
CA ASP A 87 -2.22 8.81 3.74
C ASP A 87 -2.73 8.13 5.02
N SER A 88 -3.79 7.34 4.89
CA SER A 88 -4.44 6.64 6.01
C SER A 88 -3.89 5.22 6.12
N GLY A 89 -3.14 4.96 7.19
CA GLY A 89 -2.31 3.76 7.36
C GLY A 89 -0.90 3.97 6.80
N ALA A 90 -0.31 5.14 7.10
CA ALA A 90 0.96 5.55 6.52
C ALA A 90 2.14 4.59 6.82
N SER A 91 2.13 3.92 7.97
CA SER A 91 3.15 2.94 8.37
C SER A 91 4.58 3.48 8.15
N THR A 92 5.38 2.86 7.30
CA THR A 92 6.74 3.33 6.94
C THR A 92 6.75 4.53 5.98
N GLY A 93 5.61 4.91 5.40
CA GLY A 93 5.48 6.07 4.52
C GLY A 93 5.60 5.79 3.02
N GLY A 94 5.39 4.55 2.59
CA GLY A 94 5.50 4.20 1.16
C GLY A 94 4.53 4.97 0.26
N PHE A 95 3.27 5.10 0.67
CA PHE A 95 2.28 5.90 -0.05
C PHE A 95 2.59 7.38 0.03
N THR A 96 2.96 7.88 1.21
CA THR A 96 3.39 9.27 1.40
C THR A 96 4.56 9.61 0.49
N ASP A 97 5.62 8.76 0.43
CA ASP A 97 6.78 8.98 -0.46
C ASP A 97 6.37 9.05 -1.93
N CYS A 98 5.46 8.16 -2.35
CA CYS A 98 4.93 8.17 -3.71
C CYS A 98 4.19 9.49 -4.02
N LEU A 99 3.29 9.94 -3.14
CA LEU A 99 2.59 11.22 -3.29
C LEU A 99 3.55 12.41 -3.39
N LEU A 100 4.57 12.45 -2.54
CA LEU A 100 5.58 13.51 -2.53
C LEU A 100 6.41 13.54 -3.82
N GLN A 101 6.80 12.37 -4.34
CA GLN A 101 7.53 12.25 -5.60
C GLN A 101 6.65 12.63 -6.81
N GLN A 102 5.33 12.44 -6.71
CA GLN A 102 4.34 12.87 -7.71
C GLN A 102 3.87 14.33 -7.53
N GLY A 103 4.54 15.11 -6.68
CA GLY A 103 4.34 16.56 -6.58
C GLY A 103 3.21 16.99 -5.64
N ALA A 104 2.74 16.14 -4.72
CA ALA A 104 1.78 16.57 -3.71
C ALA A 104 2.29 17.78 -2.92
N LYS A 105 1.41 18.77 -2.72
CA LYS A 105 1.71 20.01 -1.98
C LYS A 105 1.85 19.75 -0.48
N LYS A 106 0.99 18.89 0.05
CA LYS A 106 0.95 18.52 1.47
C LYS A 106 0.40 17.10 1.63
N VAL A 107 0.94 16.34 2.59
CA VAL A 107 0.45 15.01 2.93
C VAL A 107 0.28 14.88 4.45
N PHE A 108 -0.93 14.59 4.89
CA PHE A 108 -1.23 14.19 6.27
C PHE A 108 -0.98 12.68 6.40
N ALA A 109 0.14 12.29 7.01
CA ALA A 109 0.50 10.90 7.24
C ALA A 109 -0.13 10.40 8.55
N ILE A 110 -1.24 9.67 8.44
CA ILE A 110 -2.11 9.28 9.55
C ILE A 110 -1.91 7.80 9.85
N ASP A 111 -1.51 7.46 11.08
CA ASP A 111 -1.34 6.07 11.52
C ASP A 111 -1.68 5.90 13.01
N VAL A 112 -2.23 4.75 13.37
CA VAL A 112 -2.47 4.38 14.78
C VAL A 112 -1.18 3.99 15.50
N GLY A 113 -0.15 3.58 14.76
CA GLY A 113 1.18 3.27 15.24
C GLY A 113 1.98 4.51 15.66
N TYR A 114 3.20 4.27 16.10
CA TYR A 114 4.13 5.32 16.51
C TYR A 114 5.57 4.96 16.13
N GLY A 115 6.30 5.94 15.57
CA GLY A 115 7.72 5.79 15.28
C GLY A 115 8.03 4.85 14.10
N GLN A 116 7.04 4.54 13.26
CA GLN A 116 7.22 3.66 12.10
C GLN A 116 7.61 4.43 10.83
N LEU A 117 7.19 5.68 10.73
CA LEU A 117 7.41 6.52 9.56
C LEU A 117 8.92 6.73 9.33
N ASP A 118 9.38 6.46 8.13
CA ASP A 118 10.78 6.64 7.73
C ASP A 118 11.24 8.08 7.98
N TRP A 119 12.49 8.25 8.41
CA TRP A 119 13.03 9.56 8.78
C TRP A 119 13.03 10.54 7.60
N LYS A 120 13.30 10.07 6.40
CA LYS A 120 13.22 10.88 5.17
C LYS A 120 11.83 11.51 5.00
N ILE A 121 10.78 10.72 5.24
CA ILE A 121 9.39 11.17 5.10
C ILE A 121 9.01 12.07 6.27
N ARG A 122 9.36 11.69 7.48
CA ARG A 122 9.09 12.46 8.69
C ARG A 122 9.67 13.86 8.66
N SER A 123 10.84 14.03 8.04
CA SER A 123 11.56 15.31 7.97
C SER A 123 11.19 16.18 6.74
N ASP A 124 10.36 15.68 5.83
CA ASP A 124 9.90 16.47 4.68
C ASP A 124 8.91 17.56 5.15
N PRO A 125 9.15 18.85 4.86
CA PRO A 125 8.31 19.96 5.34
C PRO A 125 6.87 19.92 4.79
N ARG A 126 6.61 19.13 3.77
CA ARG A 126 5.26 18.91 3.21
C ARG A 126 4.45 17.87 3.98
N VAL A 127 5.07 17.13 4.91
CA VAL A 127 4.42 16.04 5.65
C VAL A 127 3.98 16.53 7.02
N VAL A 128 2.70 16.34 7.31
CA VAL A 128 2.13 16.50 8.65
C VAL A 128 1.98 15.12 9.26
N VAL A 129 2.83 14.82 10.26
CA VAL A 129 2.84 13.52 10.92
C VAL A 129 1.73 13.43 11.96
N MET A 130 0.79 12.50 11.78
CA MET A 130 -0.34 12.24 12.68
C MET A 130 -0.30 10.79 13.17
N GLU A 131 0.70 10.45 13.96
CA GLU A 131 0.83 9.15 14.63
C GLU A 131 -0.10 9.03 15.84
N LYS A 132 -0.34 7.79 16.33
CA LYS A 132 -1.31 7.47 17.39
C LYS A 132 -2.71 8.02 17.08
N THR A 133 -3.02 8.18 15.80
CA THR A 133 -4.23 8.81 15.31
C THR A 133 -5.05 7.80 14.50
N ASN A 134 -6.30 7.60 14.92
CA ASN A 134 -7.21 6.75 14.17
C ASN A 134 -8.04 7.63 13.21
N ILE A 135 -7.93 7.33 11.91
CA ILE A 135 -8.61 8.08 10.84
C ILE A 135 -10.12 8.23 11.07
N ARG A 136 -10.76 7.29 11.76
CA ARG A 136 -12.19 7.36 12.07
C ARG A 136 -12.60 8.58 12.89
N TYR A 137 -11.66 9.14 13.62
CA TYR A 137 -11.91 10.24 14.57
C TYR A 137 -11.25 11.55 14.14
N VAL A 138 -10.58 11.56 12.98
CA VAL A 138 -10.01 12.78 12.42
C VAL A 138 -11.14 13.68 11.95
N THR A 139 -11.07 14.96 12.33
CA THR A 139 -12.06 15.97 11.96
C THR A 139 -11.49 16.98 10.97
N PRO A 140 -12.34 17.68 10.19
CA PRO A 140 -11.89 18.74 9.28
C PRO A 140 -11.07 19.82 9.99
N GLU A 141 -11.42 20.15 11.22
CA GLU A 141 -10.73 21.17 12.03
C GLU A 141 -9.29 20.77 12.37
N GLN A 142 -9.04 19.48 12.58
CA GLN A 142 -7.70 18.96 12.85
C GLN A 142 -6.79 19.04 11.62
N LEU A 143 -7.34 18.90 10.41
CA LEU A 143 -6.60 19.08 9.17
C LEU A 143 -6.43 20.56 8.82
N GLY A 144 -7.43 21.40 9.12
CA GLY A 144 -7.46 22.83 8.82
C GLY A 144 -7.74 23.18 7.36
N GLU A 145 -7.74 22.20 6.47
CA GLU A 145 -8.08 22.36 5.05
C GLU A 145 -8.63 21.04 4.48
N PRO A 146 -9.57 21.08 3.50
CA PRO A 146 -10.14 19.89 2.92
C PRO A 146 -9.17 19.22 1.94
N LEU A 147 -9.30 17.90 1.79
CA LEU A 147 -8.43 17.07 0.98
C LEU A 147 -8.86 17.03 -0.49
N ASP A 148 -7.89 17.11 -1.40
CA ASP A 148 -8.08 16.79 -2.82
C ASP A 148 -8.11 15.28 -3.03
N LEU A 149 -7.24 14.54 -2.31
CA LEU A 149 -7.06 13.11 -2.45
C LEU A 149 -6.79 12.47 -1.08
N SER A 150 -7.49 11.38 -0.78
CA SER A 150 -7.14 10.48 0.33
C SER A 150 -6.65 9.15 -0.21
N VAL A 151 -5.46 8.70 0.20
CA VAL A 151 -4.97 7.35 -0.08
C VAL A 151 -5.12 6.48 1.16
N VAL A 152 -5.50 5.20 0.99
CA VAL A 152 -5.93 4.34 2.09
C VAL A 152 -5.28 2.97 2.00
N ASP A 153 -4.41 2.64 2.94
CA ASP A 153 -3.79 1.32 3.11
C ASP A 153 -3.90 0.84 4.57
N VAL A 154 -5.13 0.75 5.07
CA VAL A 154 -5.40 0.33 6.45
C VAL A 154 -5.41 -1.18 6.61
N SER A 155 -5.12 -1.66 7.83
CA SER A 155 -5.15 -3.08 8.18
C SER A 155 -6.03 -3.32 9.41
N PHE A 156 -6.63 -4.53 9.47
CA PHE A 156 -7.48 -4.98 10.57
C PHE A 156 -8.78 -4.17 10.77
N ILE A 157 -9.20 -3.46 9.73
CA ILE A 157 -10.44 -2.68 9.72
C ILE A 157 -11.03 -2.69 8.30
N SER A 158 -12.35 -2.73 8.19
CA SER A 158 -13.05 -2.68 6.91
C SER A 158 -13.18 -1.24 6.40
N LEU A 159 -13.13 -1.09 5.07
CA LEU A 159 -13.41 0.16 4.36
C LEU A 159 -14.84 0.68 4.64
N LYS A 160 -15.79 -0.20 5.00
CA LYS A 160 -17.15 0.17 5.44
C LYS A 160 -17.14 1.15 6.62
N ILE A 161 -16.10 1.09 7.45
CA ILE A 161 -15.94 1.94 8.63
C ILE A 161 -15.10 3.19 8.31
N VAL A 162 -14.13 3.06 7.41
CA VAL A 162 -13.12 4.10 7.13
C VAL A 162 -13.62 5.11 6.10
N LEU A 163 -14.26 4.68 5.03
CA LEU A 163 -14.69 5.56 3.94
C LEU A 163 -15.68 6.64 4.36
N PRO A 164 -16.69 6.39 5.24
CA PRO A 164 -17.57 7.44 5.73
C PRO A 164 -16.86 8.54 6.54
N ALA A 165 -15.78 8.20 7.23
CA ALA A 165 -14.96 9.18 7.96
C ALA A 165 -14.12 10.02 6.98
N ILE A 166 -13.48 9.38 6.02
CA ILE A 166 -12.67 10.05 4.99
C ILE A 166 -13.52 11.00 4.16
N GLN A 167 -14.73 10.60 3.77
CA GLN A 167 -15.63 11.42 2.96
C GLN A 167 -15.85 12.81 3.54
N LYS A 168 -15.94 12.94 4.86
CA LYS A 168 -16.14 14.22 5.58
C LYS A 168 -14.93 15.15 5.49
N LEU A 169 -13.76 14.61 5.14
CA LEU A 169 -12.50 15.34 5.05
C LEU A 169 -12.21 15.84 3.61
N LEU A 170 -12.95 15.32 2.64
CA LEU A 170 -12.73 15.60 1.22
C LEU A 170 -13.37 16.93 0.78
N LYS A 171 -12.77 17.54 -0.23
CA LYS A 171 -13.43 18.55 -1.05
C LYS A 171 -14.67 17.99 -1.76
N PRO A 172 -15.62 18.81 -2.24
CA PRO A 172 -16.76 18.34 -3.04
C PRO A 172 -16.36 17.54 -4.30
N THR A 173 -15.18 17.79 -4.85
CA THR A 173 -14.58 17.07 -5.99
C THR A 173 -13.47 16.11 -5.55
N GLY A 174 -13.39 15.83 -4.25
CA GLY A 174 -12.32 15.01 -3.68
C GLY A 174 -12.37 13.55 -4.10
N GLN A 175 -11.21 12.92 -4.10
CA GLN A 175 -11.00 11.56 -4.57
C GLN A 175 -10.42 10.66 -3.49
N VAL A 176 -10.63 9.35 -3.63
CA VAL A 176 -10.02 8.33 -2.77
C VAL A 176 -9.36 7.26 -3.64
N LEU A 177 -8.12 6.91 -3.34
CA LEU A 177 -7.47 5.70 -3.83
C LEU A 177 -7.29 4.75 -2.64
N CYS A 178 -7.93 3.59 -2.67
CA CYS A 178 -7.90 2.67 -1.54
C CYS A 178 -7.46 1.27 -1.92
N LEU A 179 -6.68 0.65 -1.03
CA LEU A 179 -6.45 -0.78 -1.05
C LEU A 179 -7.67 -1.50 -0.50
N ILE A 180 -8.20 -2.44 -1.29
CA ILE A 180 -9.26 -3.36 -0.89
C ILE A 180 -8.57 -4.67 -0.54
N LYS A 181 -8.60 -5.04 0.73
CA LYS A 181 -7.92 -6.21 1.28
C LYS A 181 -8.94 -7.29 1.63
N PRO A 182 -9.08 -8.35 0.81
CA PRO A 182 -10.10 -9.37 1.02
C PRO A 182 -10.05 -9.98 2.43
N GLN A 183 -8.88 -10.13 3.03
CA GLN A 183 -8.72 -10.67 4.37
C GLN A 183 -9.36 -9.82 5.49
N PHE A 184 -9.67 -8.54 5.22
CA PHE A 184 -10.33 -7.65 6.18
C PHE A 184 -11.76 -7.30 5.79
N GLU A 185 -12.22 -7.73 4.61
CA GLU A 185 -13.54 -7.44 4.06
C GLU A 185 -14.46 -8.67 4.01
N ALA A 186 -13.93 -9.87 3.76
CA ALA A 186 -14.69 -11.08 3.42
C ALA A 186 -15.42 -11.75 4.59
N GLY A 187 -15.18 -11.36 5.85
CA GLY A 187 -15.63 -12.07 7.02
C GLY A 187 -14.68 -13.23 7.42
N ARG A 188 -14.70 -13.60 8.70
CA ARG A 188 -13.73 -14.54 9.30
C ARG A 188 -13.84 -15.97 8.75
N ASP A 189 -15.02 -16.41 8.40
CA ASP A 189 -15.35 -17.73 7.87
C ASP A 189 -14.75 -17.99 6.47
N LYS A 190 -14.49 -16.93 5.70
CA LYS A 190 -13.90 -16.99 4.36
C LYS A 190 -12.39 -16.78 4.34
N VAL A 191 -11.78 -16.54 5.49
CA VAL A 191 -10.33 -16.33 5.62
C VAL A 191 -9.67 -17.64 6.06
N GLY A 192 -8.74 -18.13 5.25
CA GLY A 192 -8.02 -19.38 5.52
C GLY A 192 -7.08 -19.30 6.73
N LYS A 193 -6.55 -20.48 7.16
CA LYS A 193 -5.74 -20.65 8.38
C LYS A 193 -4.54 -19.70 8.53
N LYS A 194 -4.01 -19.15 7.43
CA LYS A 194 -2.88 -18.21 7.43
C LYS A 194 -3.31 -16.76 7.18
N GLY A 195 -4.59 -16.44 7.34
CA GLY A 195 -5.09 -15.09 7.04
C GLY A 195 -5.17 -14.80 5.54
N VAL A 196 -5.24 -15.83 4.68
CA VAL A 196 -5.23 -15.64 3.21
C VAL A 196 -6.56 -16.05 2.61
N VAL A 197 -7.14 -15.16 1.83
CA VAL A 197 -8.29 -15.43 0.96
C VAL A 197 -7.76 -15.89 -0.40
N ARG A 198 -8.24 -17.05 -0.88
CA ARG A 198 -7.75 -17.67 -2.13
C ARG A 198 -8.81 -17.79 -3.20
N GLU A 199 -10.08 -17.92 -2.79
CA GLU A 199 -11.18 -18.22 -3.68
C GLU A 199 -11.56 -17.01 -4.53
N LYS A 200 -11.58 -17.17 -5.85
CA LYS A 200 -12.01 -16.13 -6.80
C LYS A 200 -13.42 -15.63 -6.52
N SER A 201 -14.32 -16.52 -6.13
CA SER A 201 -15.69 -16.16 -5.75
C SER A 201 -15.73 -15.22 -4.55
N THR A 202 -14.88 -15.44 -3.54
CA THR A 202 -14.76 -14.56 -2.37
C THR A 202 -14.16 -13.21 -2.76
N HIS A 203 -13.14 -13.18 -3.62
CA HIS A 203 -12.59 -11.92 -4.14
C HIS A 203 -13.64 -11.11 -4.90
N LYS A 204 -14.43 -11.79 -5.76
CA LYS A 204 -15.53 -11.14 -6.48
C LYS A 204 -16.57 -10.55 -5.54
N GLU A 205 -17.01 -11.31 -4.54
CA GLU A 205 -17.98 -10.86 -3.55
C GLU A 205 -17.47 -9.61 -2.79
N VAL A 206 -16.21 -9.61 -2.37
CA VAL A 206 -15.58 -8.45 -1.73
C VAL A 206 -15.59 -7.22 -2.64
N LEU A 207 -15.32 -7.40 -3.93
CA LEU A 207 -15.37 -6.29 -4.88
C LEU A 207 -16.80 -5.81 -5.17
N ASP A 208 -17.76 -6.73 -5.23
CA ASP A 208 -19.19 -6.37 -5.38
C ASP A 208 -19.69 -5.58 -4.15
N ASP A 209 -19.31 -6.01 -2.94
CA ASP A 209 -19.59 -5.31 -1.68
C ASP A 209 -18.94 -3.91 -1.65
N PHE A 210 -17.71 -3.78 -2.17
CA PHE A 210 -17.04 -2.50 -2.28
C PHE A 210 -17.77 -1.55 -3.24
N VAL A 211 -18.24 -2.06 -4.38
CA VAL A 211 -19.04 -1.27 -5.35
C VAL A 211 -20.35 -0.79 -4.69
N ALA A 212 -21.05 -1.70 -4.02
CA ALA A 212 -22.29 -1.35 -3.32
C ALA A 212 -22.07 -0.32 -2.20
N LEU A 213 -20.96 -0.42 -1.47
CA LEU A 213 -20.58 0.54 -0.45
C LEU A 213 -20.31 1.93 -1.06
N ALA A 214 -19.55 2.00 -2.15
CA ALA A 214 -19.25 3.25 -2.84
C ALA A 214 -20.54 3.95 -3.31
N ASP A 215 -21.44 3.19 -3.93
CA ASP A 215 -22.77 3.69 -4.37
C ASP A 215 -23.58 4.24 -3.19
N SER A 216 -23.60 3.51 -2.04
CA SER A 216 -24.33 3.92 -0.85
C SER A 216 -23.81 5.22 -0.22
N LEU A 217 -22.53 5.52 -0.42
CA LEU A 217 -21.87 6.74 0.03
C LEU A 217 -21.92 7.87 -1.02
N GLY A 218 -22.52 7.64 -2.19
CA GLY A 218 -22.58 8.62 -3.27
C GLY A 218 -21.29 8.81 -4.06
N PHE A 219 -20.28 7.93 -3.87
CA PHE A 219 -19.10 7.95 -4.71
C PHE A 219 -19.37 7.38 -6.09
N LYS A 220 -18.75 7.96 -7.10
CA LYS A 220 -18.52 7.34 -8.40
C LYS A 220 -17.28 6.46 -8.35
N ILE A 221 -17.20 5.44 -9.20
CA ILE A 221 -16.05 4.53 -9.29
C ILE A 221 -15.43 4.69 -10.69
N PRO A 222 -14.46 5.63 -10.87
CA PRO A 222 -13.75 5.78 -12.13
C PRO A 222 -12.85 4.61 -12.48
N GLY A 223 -12.42 3.81 -11.50
CA GLY A 223 -11.53 2.69 -11.74
C GLY A 223 -11.49 1.64 -10.63
N LEU A 224 -11.24 0.39 -11.06
CA LEU A 224 -10.99 -0.75 -10.20
C LEU A 224 -9.94 -1.64 -10.86
N THR A 225 -8.88 -2.01 -10.14
CA THR A 225 -7.81 -2.88 -10.62
C THR A 225 -7.23 -3.70 -9.44
N PHE A 226 -6.10 -4.35 -9.63
CA PHE A 226 -5.42 -5.13 -8.59
C PHE A 226 -4.01 -4.57 -8.29
N SER A 227 -3.53 -4.83 -7.08
CA SER A 227 -2.18 -4.46 -6.65
C SER A 227 -1.10 -5.21 -7.45
N PRO A 228 0.00 -4.56 -7.85
CA PRO A 228 1.08 -5.22 -8.57
C PRO A 228 1.86 -6.21 -7.70
N VAL A 229 1.72 -6.09 -6.38
CA VAL A 229 2.40 -6.95 -5.40
C VAL A 229 1.39 -7.54 -4.43
N LYS A 230 1.59 -8.79 -4.03
CA LYS A 230 0.79 -9.46 -2.99
C LYS A 230 1.08 -8.84 -1.62
N GLY A 231 0.10 -8.88 -0.73
CA GLY A 231 0.27 -8.54 0.69
C GLY A 231 1.27 -9.46 1.40
N PRO A 232 1.68 -9.12 2.64
CA PRO A 232 2.75 -9.84 3.36
C PRO A 232 2.54 -11.35 3.48
N GLU A 233 1.29 -11.78 3.66
CA GLU A 233 0.94 -13.21 3.80
C GLU A 233 0.59 -13.87 2.45
N GLY A 234 0.73 -13.14 1.34
CA GLY A 234 0.45 -13.62 -0.01
C GLY A 234 -0.99 -13.37 -0.50
N ASN A 235 -1.76 -12.52 0.19
CA ASN A 235 -3.08 -12.10 -0.28
C ASN A 235 -2.99 -11.32 -1.58
N ILE A 236 -3.88 -11.60 -2.52
CA ILE A 236 -4.20 -10.70 -3.62
C ILE A 236 -4.96 -9.52 -3.03
N GLU A 237 -4.53 -8.31 -3.35
CA GLU A 237 -5.15 -7.07 -2.92
C GLU A 237 -5.60 -6.28 -4.15
N PHE A 238 -6.66 -5.49 -4.01
CA PHE A 238 -7.22 -4.72 -5.12
C PHE A 238 -7.09 -3.22 -4.86
N LEU A 239 -7.20 -2.43 -5.93
CA LEU A 239 -7.09 -0.97 -5.89
C LEU A 239 -8.38 -0.38 -6.43
N GLY A 240 -9.03 0.46 -5.62
CA GLY A 240 -10.24 1.18 -5.97
C GLY A 240 -9.98 2.68 -6.10
N HIS A 241 -10.59 3.30 -7.12
CA HIS A 241 -10.66 4.75 -7.29
C HIS A 241 -12.10 5.20 -7.08
N LEU A 242 -12.29 6.08 -6.12
CA LEU A 242 -13.59 6.70 -5.79
C LEU A 242 -13.49 8.21 -6.01
N SER A 243 -14.56 8.82 -6.50
CA SER A 243 -14.66 10.26 -6.71
C SER A 243 -16.00 10.80 -6.23
N LEU A 244 -16.00 11.98 -5.63
CA LEU A 244 -17.21 12.74 -5.31
C LEU A 244 -17.63 13.64 -6.48
N ASP A 245 -16.73 13.83 -7.47
CA ASP A 245 -17.05 14.60 -8.68
C ASP A 245 -18.03 13.83 -9.58
N GLU A 246 -18.82 14.56 -10.36
CA GLU A 246 -19.73 14.00 -11.38
C GLU A 246 -18.97 13.52 -12.63
N VAL A 247 -17.87 12.78 -12.41
CA VAL A 247 -17.22 12.05 -13.50
C VAL A 247 -18.08 10.88 -13.96
N VAL A 248 -17.97 10.53 -15.22
CA VAL A 248 -18.64 9.33 -15.75
C VAL A 248 -18.07 8.11 -15.05
N GLY A 249 -18.76 7.64 -14.00
CA GLY A 249 -18.40 6.40 -13.32
C GLY A 249 -18.59 5.23 -14.27
N ILE A 250 -17.59 4.39 -14.38
CA ILE A 250 -17.71 3.09 -15.05
C ILE A 250 -18.24 2.12 -13.98
N ARG A 251 -19.27 1.32 -14.33
CA ARG A 251 -19.56 0.17 -13.46
C ARG A 251 -18.51 -0.90 -13.73
N PRO A 252 -17.56 -1.13 -12.81
CA PRO A 252 -16.46 -2.04 -13.07
C PRO A 252 -16.95 -3.49 -13.19
N ASP A 253 -16.36 -4.24 -14.11
CA ASP A 253 -16.54 -5.69 -14.17
C ASP A 253 -15.64 -6.36 -13.12
N THR A 254 -16.21 -6.60 -11.95
CA THR A 254 -15.52 -7.20 -10.80
C THR A 254 -14.98 -8.60 -11.11
N ALA A 255 -15.69 -9.39 -11.93
CA ALA A 255 -15.25 -10.73 -12.32
C ALA A 255 -13.99 -10.65 -13.20
N LEU A 256 -13.96 -9.74 -14.16
CA LEU A 256 -12.80 -9.53 -15.03
C LEU A 256 -11.57 -9.08 -14.22
N VAL A 257 -11.74 -8.16 -13.26
CA VAL A 257 -10.64 -7.70 -12.38
C VAL A 257 -10.06 -8.85 -11.58
N VAL A 258 -10.91 -9.74 -11.04
CA VAL A 258 -10.46 -10.93 -10.29
C VAL A 258 -9.68 -11.88 -11.19
N GLU A 259 -10.17 -12.17 -12.39
CA GLU A 259 -9.47 -13.05 -13.34
C GLU A 259 -8.11 -12.49 -13.74
N GLN A 260 -8.02 -11.20 -14.01
CA GLN A 260 -6.76 -10.52 -14.32
C GLN A 260 -5.77 -10.60 -13.16
N ALA A 261 -6.23 -10.36 -11.92
CA ALA A 261 -5.41 -10.44 -10.73
C ALA A 261 -4.81 -11.84 -10.53
N HIS A 262 -5.63 -12.89 -10.60
CA HIS A 262 -5.17 -14.27 -10.46
C HIS A 262 -4.23 -14.66 -11.60
N THR A 263 -4.53 -14.28 -12.84
CA THR A 263 -3.68 -14.59 -14.00
C THR A 263 -2.31 -13.93 -13.87
N ALA A 264 -2.24 -12.68 -13.42
CA ALA A 264 -1.00 -11.94 -13.29
C ALA A 264 -0.14 -12.40 -12.09
N LEU A 265 -0.79 -12.67 -10.94
CA LEU A 265 -0.08 -12.89 -9.69
C LEU A 265 0.17 -14.39 -9.37
N ASP A 266 -0.58 -15.33 -9.97
CA ASP A 266 -0.34 -16.76 -9.78
C ASP A 266 0.77 -17.31 -10.69
N LYS A 267 1.10 -16.61 -11.77
CA LYS A 267 2.21 -16.99 -12.69
C LYS A 267 3.60 -16.63 -12.15
N GLY A 268 3.72 -16.21 -10.89
CA GLY A 268 5.03 -15.93 -10.28
C GLY A 268 5.72 -14.67 -10.84
N ALA A 269 4.97 -13.74 -11.39
CA ALA A 269 5.47 -12.41 -11.71
C ALA A 269 5.57 -11.57 -10.44
N ASP A 270 6.56 -11.88 -9.60
CA ASP A 270 7.14 -10.88 -8.71
C ASP A 270 7.98 -9.96 -9.62
N LEU A 271 7.40 -8.84 -10.01
CA LEU A 271 8.11 -7.74 -10.68
C LEU A 271 9.08 -7.08 -9.72
#